data_a2185428aa34b744af35af1e90909586
#
_entry.id   a2185428aa34b744af35af1e90909586
#
_cell.length_a   1.000
_cell.length_b   1.000
_cell.length_c   1.000
_cell.angle_alpha   90.00
_cell.angle_beta   90.00
_cell.angle_gamma   90.00
#
_symmetry.space_group_name_H-M   'P 1'
#
loop_
_entity.id
_entity.type
_entity.pdbx_description
1 polymer ?
#
loop_
_entity_poly.entity_id
_entity_poly.type
_entity_poly.pdbx_seq_one_letter_code
_entity_poly.pdbx_strand_id
1 'polypeptide(L)'
;MSSHVVFTIFGASGDLAKRKLYPSLFRLYKAGHIKEHFAVIGTARRPWTKEFFEQIVIESLGDLPNTPRQAHEFASHFYYQSHDVNDTEHYLALRKLQDDLCEKYDTRHNKIFFLSMAPEFFGTIAKHLQSEQIVDGQGFERLIIEKPFGTSLATAENLNKELATTFKEDQIYRIDHYLGKEMVQNIFAVRFANIIFEHIWNRNYIDNIQITFAEAIGVEDRGGYYDHSGALKDMVQNHVLQVLSLLAMDKPASFKEEDVRAEKIKVFQHLRHQSDEELKRNFIRGQYTAGSIDGKDYIGYLDEPNIAEGSQTETFASGAFFVDTDRFRDVPFFFRTGKRLTEKGTRITITFKHAEDIFGQPSEANILTIYIQPTEGFMLSINGKEVGSHFALTPAKLNFRHNATALGNSPEAYEKLFFDVLNGDSTNFSHWEEVKASWSLIDRIVELWTNHQVPLHTYPAGTMGPQAAFDLLKSYGCEWIWTPDVWYRERGLLK
;
A
#
# COMPACT_ATOMS: atom_id res chain seq x y z
N MET A 1 -8.67 25.78 -6.77
CA MET A 1 -10.04 25.88 -7.34
C MET A 1 -10.75 24.59 -6.98
N SER A 2 -12.07 24.64 -6.69
CA SER A 2 -12.86 23.44 -6.44
C SER A 2 -12.98 22.61 -7.73
N SER A 3 -12.88 21.28 -7.62
CA SER A 3 -13.02 20.38 -8.77
C SER A 3 -14.48 20.23 -9.18
N HIS A 4 -14.71 20.09 -10.49
CA HIS A 4 -16.01 19.84 -11.11
C HIS A 4 -16.07 18.35 -11.48
N VAL A 5 -16.91 17.53 -10.82
CA VAL A 5 -16.85 16.07 -11.04
C VAL A 5 -18.09 15.31 -10.52
N VAL A 6 -18.47 14.24 -11.19
CA VAL A 6 -19.35 13.20 -10.67
C VAL A 6 -18.51 11.98 -10.29
N PHE A 7 -18.60 11.56 -9.04
CA PHE A 7 -18.08 10.27 -8.59
C PHE A 7 -19.16 9.21 -8.71
N THR A 8 -18.84 8.05 -9.28
CA THR A 8 -19.69 6.86 -9.23
C THR A 8 -18.98 5.75 -8.50
N ILE A 9 -19.51 5.35 -7.33
CA ILE A 9 -18.92 4.33 -6.45
C ILE A 9 -19.72 3.05 -6.61
N PHE A 10 -19.16 2.06 -7.29
CA PHE A 10 -19.69 0.70 -7.34
C PHE A 10 -19.31 -0.04 -6.06
N GLY A 11 -20.30 -0.58 -5.36
CA GLY A 11 -20.12 -1.19 -4.03
C GLY A 11 -20.28 -0.20 -2.87
N ALA A 12 -21.07 0.85 -3.05
CA ALA A 12 -21.31 1.93 -2.08
C ALA A 12 -21.86 1.48 -0.72
N SER A 13 -22.46 0.30 -0.61
CA SER A 13 -22.95 -0.26 0.65
C SER A 13 -21.87 -1.02 1.45
N GLY A 14 -20.67 -1.16 0.90
CA GLY A 14 -19.55 -1.93 1.46
C GLY A 14 -18.85 -1.24 2.64
N ASP A 15 -18.06 -2.03 3.36
CA ASP A 15 -17.29 -1.56 4.53
C ASP A 15 -16.25 -0.51 4.14
N LEU A 16 -15.53 -0.71 3.04
CA LEU A 16 -14.52 0.23 2.54
C LEU A 16 -15.13 1.62 2.27
N ALA A 17 -16.29 1.66 1.62
CA ALA A 17 -16.96 2.93 1.31
C ALA A 17 -17.28 3.71 2.59
N LYS A 18 -17.88 3.05 3.58
CA LYS A 18 -18.24 3.66 4.86
C LYS A 18 -17.03 4.09 5.68
N ARG A 19 -16.03 3.23 5.80
CA ARG A 19 -14.89 3.46 6.71
C ARG A 19 -13.81 4.36 6.10
N LYS A 20 -13.70 4.40 4.78
CA LYS A 20 -12.61 5.10 4.10
C LYS A 20 -13.06 6.12 3.05
N LEU A 21 -13.94 5.75 2.11
CA LEU A 21 -14.21 6.61 0.97
C LEU A 21 -15.02 7.86 1.37
N TYR A 22 -16.13 7.70 2.09
CA TYR A 22 -16.97 8.83 2.52
C TYR A 22 -16.24 9.78 3.45
N PRO A 23 -15.52 9.31 4.49
CA PRO A 23 -14.68 10.18 5.32
C PRO A 23 -13.61 10.93 4.53
N SER A 24 -12.97 10.30 3.55
CA SER A 24 -11.93 10.94 2.73
C SER A 24 -12.51 12.01 1.80
N LEU A 25 -13.64 11.75 1.16
CA LEU A 25 -14.36 12.76 0.37
C LEU A 25 -14.83 13.93 1.25
N PHE A 26 -15.27 13.68 2.49
CA PHE A 26 -15.62 14.74 3.42
C PHE A 26 -14.43 15.63 3.79
N ARG A 27 -13.25 15.06 3.99
CA ARG A 27 -12.03 15.86 4.24
C ARG A 27 -11.68 16.75 3.06
N LEU A 28 -11.78 16.23 1.83
CA LEU A 28 -11.60 17.01 0.59
C LEU A 28 -12.65 18.13 0.45
N TYR A 29 -13.89 17.85 0.86
CA TYR A 29 -14.96 18.84 0.92
C TYR A 29 -14.63 19.96 1.91
N LYS A 30 -14.18 19.61 3.12
CA LYS A 30 -13.75 20.58 4.13
C LYS A 30 -12.53 21.42 3.70
N ALA A 31 -11.60 20.79 2.99
CA ALA A 31 -10.43 21.45 2.44
C ALA A 31 -10.75 22.36 1.23
N GLY A 32 -11.99 22.26 0.69
CA GLY A 32 -12.44 23.07 -0.45
C GLY A 32 -11.99 22.53 -1.82
N HIS A 33 -11.45 21.30 -1.87
CA HIS A 33 -11.05 20.66 -3.13
C HIS A 33 -12.26 20.20 -3.95
N ILE A 34 -13.32 19.76 -3.28
CA ILE A 34 -14.67 19.54 -3.85
C ILE A 34 -15.64 20.37 -3.00
N LYS A 35 -16.63 21.06 -3.60
CA LYS A 35 -17.56 21.88 -2.81
C LYS A 35 -18.94 21.99 -3.43
N GLU A 36 -19.11 22.84 -4.44
CA GLU A 36 -20.42 23.13 -5.04
C GLU A 36 -20.66 22.32 -6.34
N HIS A 37 -19.59 22.01 -7.07
CA HIS A 37 -19.62 21.41 -8.39
C HIS A 37 -19.29 19.92 -8.37
N PHE A 38 -19.82 19.18 -7.38
CA PHE A 38 -19.63 17.74 -7.35
C PHE A 38 -20.91 17.01 -6.99
N ALA A 39 -21.00 15.75 -7.41
CA ALA A 39 -22.00 14.79 -6.94
C ALA A 39 -21.35 13.42 -6.74
N VAL A 40 -21.96 12.59 -5.89
CA VAL A 40 -21.56 11.21 -5.65
C VAL A 40 -22.75 10.29 -5.89
N ILE A 41 -22.62 9.35 -6.82
CA ILE A 41 -23.59 8.30 -7.04
C ILE A 41 -23.06 7.03 -6.39
N GLY A 42 -23.76 6.54 -5.37
CA GLY A 42 -23.50 5.23 -4.79
C GLY A 42 -24.35 4.16 -5.48
N THR A 43 -23.72 3.06 -5.89
CA THR A 43 -24.45 1.92 -6.47
C THR A 43 -24.19 0.64 -5.70
N ALA A 44 -25.22 -0.13 -5.43
CA ALA A 44 -25.16 -1.49 -4.91
C ALA A 44 -26.51 -2.20 -5.09
N ARG A 45 -26.55 -3.52 -4.86
CA ARG A 45 -27.79 -4.32 -5.04
C ARG A 45 -28.90 -4.03 -4.01
N ARG A 46 -28.58 -3.41 -2.88
CA ARG A 46 -29.56 -3.11 -1.82
C ARG A 46 -30.51 -2.02 -2.30
N PRO A 47 -31.86 -2.14 -2.05
CA PRO A 47 -32.83 -1.15 -2.49
C PRO A 47 -32.92 0.01 -1.49
N TRP A 48 -31.87 0.78 -1.36
CA TRP A 48 -31.84 1.96 -0.49
C TRP A 48 -32.50 3.17 -1.17
N THR A 49 -33.14 4.03 -0.36
CA THR A 49 -33.57 5.36 -0.81
C THR A 49 -32.40 6.35 -0.72
N LYS A 50 -32.54 7.49 -1.37
CA LYS A 50 -31.54 8.58 -1.29
C LYS A 50 -31.37 9.04 0.15
N GLU A 51 -32.44 9.25 0.88
CA GLU A 51 -32.45 9.73 2.27
C GLU A 51 -31.73 8.73 3.20
N PHE A 52 -31.97 7.43 3.01
CA PHE A 52 -31.27 6.40 3.78
C PHE A 52 -29.77 6.39 3.46
N PHE A 53 -29.40 6.58 2.22
CA PHE A 53 -28.00 6.65 1.82
C PHE A 53 -27.30 7.90 2.39
N GLU A 54 -27.96 9.06 2.36
CA GLU A 54 -27.46 10.29 3.00
C GLU A 54 -27.20 10.06 4.50
N GLN A 55 -28.11 9.37 5.18
CA GLN A 55 -27.93 9.03 6.59
C GLN A 55 -26.70 8.13 6.82
N ILE A 56 -26.51 7.10 5.99
CA ILE A 56 -25.32 6.23 6.03
C ILE A 56 -24.04 7.04 5.82
N VAL A 57 -24.04 8.00 4.89
CA VAL A 57 -22.89 8.89 4.66
C VAL A 57 -22.59 9.72 5.91
N ILE A 58 -23.61 10.33 6.53
CA ILE A 58 -23.45 11.13 7.74
C ILE A 58 -22.90 10.27 8.88
N GLU A 59 -23.47 9.09 9.11
CA GLU A 59 -22.97 8.14 10.13
C GLU A 59 -21.53 7.72 9.90
N SER A 60 -21.12 7.59 8.65
CA SER A 60 -19.76 7.21 8.25
C SER A 60 -18.70 8.28 8.58
N LEU A 61 -19.12 9.52 8.85
CA LEU A 61 -18.20 10.59 9.25
C LEU A 61 -17.67 10.40 10.68
N GLY A 62 -18.40 9.67 11.54
CA GLY A 62 -17.96 9.34 12.89
C GLY A 62 -17.49 10.56 13.68
N ASP A 63 -16.30 10.46 14.27
CA ASP A 63 -15.70 11.51 15.10
C ASP A 63 -15.00 12.62 14.29
N LEU A 64 -15.15 12.65 12.96
CA LEU A 64 -14.57 13.74 12.17
C LEU A 64 -15.16 15.09 12.61
N PRO A 65 -14.32 16.11 12.85
CA PRO A 65 -14.79 17.42 13.27
C PRO A 65 -15.73 18.01 12.23
N ASN A 66 -17.02 18.10 12.55
CA ASN A 66 -18.05 18.67 11.71
C ASN A 66 -19.18 19.30 12.54
N THR A 67 -20.00 20.13 11.89
CA THR A 67 -21.30 20.53 12.42
C THR A 67 -22.39 19.73 11.73
N PRO A 68 -23.55 19.49 12.38
CA PRO A 68 -24.69 18.81 11.73
C PRO A 68 -25.04 19.44 10.39
N ARG A 69 -24.98 20.76 10.26
CA ARG A 69 -25.24 21.49 9.00
C ARG A 69 -24.23 21.10 7.92
N GLN A 70 -22.93 21.06 8.25
CA GLN A 70 -21.88 20.68 7.28
C GLN A 70 -22.02 19.24 6.82
N ALA A 71 -22.36 18.31 7.75
CA ALA A 71 -22.59 16.90 7.43
C ALA A 71 -23.79 16.74 6.48
N HIS A 72 -24.91 17.41 6.74
CA HIS A 72 -26.08 17.40 5.88
C HIS A 72 -25.82 18.05 4.53
N GLU A 73 -25.14 19.21 4.48
CA GLU A 73 -24.77 19.87 3.24
C GLU A 73 -23.92 18.95 2.36
N PHE A 74 -22.88 18.32 2.92
CA PHE A 74 -22.07 17.34 2.21
C PHE A 74 -22.90 16.15 1.72
N ALA A 75 -23.70 15.53 2.59
CA ALA A 75 -24.50 14.35 2.25
C ALA A 75 -25.57 14.65 1.19
N SER A 76 -26.05 15.88 1.07
CA SER A 76 -27.04 16.28 0.05
C SER A 76 -26.53 16.12 -1.39
N HIS A 77 -25.21 16.07 -1.60
CA HIS A 77 -24.56 15.77 -2.87
C HIS A 77 -24.53 14.28 -3.21
N PHE A 78 -25.01 13.39 -2.32
CA PHE A 78 -24.99 11.96 -2.48
C PHE A 78 -26.34 11.44 -2.99
N TYR A 79 -26.26 10.61 -4.02
CA TYR A 79 -27.38 9.97 -4.70
C TYR A 79 -27.18 8.47 -4.70
N TYR A 80 -28.26 7.71 -4.64
CA TYR A 80 -28.17 6.26 -4.62
C TYR A 80 -29.01 5.64 -5.74
N GLN A 81 -28.45 4.63 -6.37
CA GLN A 81 -29.15 3.81 -7.32
C GLN A 81 -28.97 2.34 -6.97
N SER A 82 -30.08 1.61 -6.76
CA SER A 82 -30.03 0.15 -6.70
C SER A 82 -29.56 -0.38 -8.06
N HIS A 83 -28.50 -1.20 -8.07
CA HIS A 83 -27.79 -1.54 -9.29
C HIS A 83 -27.28 -2.99 -9.25
N ASP A 84 -27.71 -3.80 -10.19
CA ASP A 84 -27.08 -5.06 -10.55
C ASP A 84 -26.12 -4.80 -11.71
N VAL A 85 -24.85 -5.14 -11.54
CA VAL A 85 -23.80 -4.88 -12.55
C VAL A 85 -23.94 -5.71 -13.81
N ASN A 86 -24.83 -6.71 -13.82
CA ASN A 86 -25.14 -7.54 -15.00
C ASN A 86 -26.39 -7.06 -15.74
N ASP A 87 -27.10 -6.05 -15.24
CA ASP A 87 -28.36 -5.58 -15.82
C ASP A 87 -28.13 -4.27 -16.61
N THR A 88 -28.29 -4.34 -17.92
CA THR A 88 -28.13 -3.20 -18.84
C THR A 88 -29.07 -2.03 -18.54
N GLU A 89 -30.31 -2.30 -18.12
CA GLU A 89 -31.28 -1.25 -17.81
C GLU A 89 -30.80 -0.37 -16.63
N HIS A 90 -30.07 -0.98 -15.69
CA HIS A 90 -29.50 -0.23 -14.59
C HIS A 90 -28.38 0.73 -15.06
N TYR A 91 -27.65 0.42 -16.12
CA TYR A 91 -26.66 1.34 -16.68
C TYR A 91 -27.33 2.48 -17.47
N LEU A 92 -28.44 2.21 -18.17
CA LEU A 92 -29.23 3.28 -18.81
C LEU A 92 -29.77 4.26 -17.77
N ALA A 93 -30.28 3.73 -16.64
CA ALA A 93 -30.73 4.56 -15.52
C ALA A 93 -29.55 5.35 -14.89
N LEU A 94 -28.37 4.72 -14.75
CA LEU A 94 -27.15 5.36 -14.24
C LEU A 94 -26.70 6.50 -15.16
N ARG A 95 -26.68 6.28 -16.47
CA ARG A 95 -26.36 7.31 -17.46
C ARG A 95 -27.24 8.53 -17.29
N LYS A 96 -28.58 8.31 -17.27
CA LYS A 96 -29.55 9.40 -17.10
C LYS A 96 -29.27 10.17 -15.78
N LEU A 97 -29.07 9.45 -14.68
CA LEU A 97 -28.77 10.09 -13.39
C LEU A 97 -27.47 10.90 -13.45
N GLN A 98 -26.42 10.40 -14.11
CA GLN A 98 -25.17 11.14 -14.29
C GLN A 98 -25.38 12.42 -15.11
N ASP A 99 -26.12 12.34 -16.21
CA ASP A 99 -26.40 13.51 -17.07
C ASP A 99 -27.18 14.58 -16.29
N ASP A 100 -28.25 14.18 -15.58
CA ASP A 100 -29.03 15.07 -14.70
C ASP A 100 -28.15 15.76 -13.63
N LEU A 101 -27.18 15.03 -13.04
CA LEU A 101 -26.29 15.58 -12.03
C LEU A 101 -25.17 16.42 -12.65
N CYS A 102 -24.70 16.09 -13.83
CA CYS A 102 -23.74 16.90 -14.57
C CYS A 102 -24.33 18.31 -14.84
N GLU A 103 -25.58 18.38 -15.28
CA GLU A 103 -26.27 19.65 -15.48
C GLU A 103 -26.52 20.39 -14.16
N LYS A 104 -27.07 19.68 -13.16
CA LYS A 104 -27.41 20.25 -11.85
C LYS A 104 -26.25 20.90 -11.12
N TYR A 105 -25.06 20.27 -11.16
CA TYR A 105 -23.88 20.72 -10.41
C TYR A 105 -22.79 21.34 -11.29
N ASP A 106 -23.05 21.53 -12.59
CA ASP A 106 -22.06 22.03 -13.55
C ASP A 106 -20.71 21.27 -13.45
N THR A 107 -20.76 19.94 -13.53
CA THR A 107 -19.56 19.12 -13.34
C THR A 107 -18.69 19.01 -14.58
N ARG A 108 -19.06 19.66 -15.68
CA ARG A 108 -18.33 19.68 -16.96
C ARG A 108 -18.13 18.29 -17.57
N HIS A 109 -19.06 17.36 -17.33
CA HIS A 109 -18.99 15.95 -17.73
C HIS A 109 -17.73 15.20 -17.24
N ASN A 110 -17.05 15.72 -16.23
CA ASN A 110 -15.94 15.02 -15.60
C ASN A 110 -16.46 13.87 -14.72
N LYS A 111 -15.93 12.68 -14.92
CA LYS A 111 -16.41 11.45 -14.28
C LYS A 111 -15.27 10.69 -13.64
N ILE A 112 -15.47 10.24 -12.39
CA ILE A 112 -14.57 9.31 -11.71
C ILE A 112 -15.39 8.09 -11.29
N PHE A 113 -14.98 6.92 -11.76
CA PHE A 113 -15.57 5.63 -11.39
C PHE A 113 -14.69 4.94 -10.37
N PHE A 114 -15.26 4.53 -9.25
CA PHE A 114 -14.56 3.80 -8.20
C PHE A 114 -15.15 2.39 -8.06
N LEU A 115 -14.35 1.36 -8.32
CA LEU A 115 -14.78 -0.04 -8.19
C LEU A 115 -14.39 -0.58 -6.80
N SER A 116 -15.33 -0.44 -5.84
CA SER A 116 -15.21 -0.93 -4.45
C SER A 116 -15.95 -2.26 -4.27
N MET A 117 -15.63 -3.25 -5.11
CA MET A 117 -16.31 -4.54 -5.12
C MET A 117 -15.36 -5.65 -5.60
N ALA A 118 -15.87 -6.88 -5.70
CA ALA A 118 -15.06 -8.01 -6.13
C ALA A 118 -14.51 -7.82 -7.56
N PRO A 119 -13.21 -8.11 -7.80
CA PRO A 119 -12.55 -7.86 -9.08
C PRO A 119 -13.16 -8.57 -10.28
N GLU A 120 -13.88 -9.67 -10.07
CA GLU A 120 -14.58 -10.44 -11.11
C GLU A 120 -15.63 -9.61 -11.87
N PHE A 121 -16.11 -8.50 -11.28
CA PHE A 121 -17.08 -7.61 -11.90
C PHE A 121 -16.44 -6.44 -12.66
N PHE A 122 -15.13 -6.21 -12.55
CA PHE A 122 -14.49 -5.01 -13.12
C PHE A 122 -14.60 -4.98 -14.63
N GLY A 123 -14.35 -6.09 -15.32
CA GLY A 123 -14.49 -6.18 -16.77
C GLY A 123 -15.94 -5.97 -17.25
N THR A 124 -16.91 -6.57 -16.56
CA THR A 124 -18.34 -6.39 -16.86
C THR A 124 -18.75 -4.91 -16.73
N ILE A 125 -18.35 -4.26 -15.64
CA ILE A 125 -18.64 -2.84 -15.43
C ILE A 125 -18.00 -1.99 -16.53
N ALA A 126 -16.71 -2.17 -16.81
CA ALA A 126 -16.01 -1.40 -17.84
C ALA A 126 -16.70 -1.53 -19.21
N LYS A 127 -17.07 -2.75 -19.60
CA LYS A 127 -17.82 -3.01 -20.85
C LYS A 127 -19.14 -2.27 -20.91
N HIS A 128 -19.95 -2.31 -19.86
CA HIS A 128 -21.23 -1.61 -19.82
C HIS A 128 -21.06 -0.09 -19.78
N LEU A 129 -20.06 0.43 -19.06
CA LEU A 129 -19.76 1.87 -19.09
C LEU A 129 -19.50 2.38 -20.51
N GLN A 130 -18.88 1.56 -21.37
CA GLN A 130 -18.63 1.90 -22.75
C GLN A 130 -19.88 1.67 -23.64
N SER A 131 -20.49 0.47 -23.57
CA SER A 131 -21.61 0.10 -24.46
C SER A 131 -22.81 1.01 -24.26
N GLU A 132 -23.09 1.41 -23.03
CA GLU A 132 -24.19 2.31 -22.68
C GLU A 132 -23.80 3.79 -22.75
N GLN A 133 -22.62 4.11 -23.32
CA GLN A 133 -22.12 5.47 -23.52
C GLN A 133 -22.09 6.32 -22.25
N ILE A 134 -21.76 5.71 -21.11
CA ILE A 134 -21.51 6.42 -19.86
C ILE A 134 -20.11 7.04 -19.92
N VAL A 135 -19.14 6.31 -20.49
CA VAL A 135 -17.86 6.84 -20.94
C VAL A 135 -18.06 7.37 -22.36
N ASP A 136 -18.05 8.70 -22.52
CA ASP A 136 -18.47 9.39 -23.75
C ASP A 136 -17.42 10.40 -24.26
N GLY A 137 -16.32 10.62 -23.50
CA GLY A 137 -15.22 11.50 -23.86
C GLY A 137 -15.53 13.00 -23.80
N GLN A 138 -16.65 13.43 -23.21
CA GLN A 138 -17.01 14.85 -23.10
C GLN A 138 -16.20 15.60 -22.05
N GLY A 139 -15.80 14.90 -20.95
CA GLY A 139 -14.95 15.41 -19.89
C GLY A 139 -13.77 14.47 -19.64
N PHE A 140 -13.02 14.68 -18.55
CA PHE A 140 -12.11 13.63 -18.14
C PHE A 140 -12.89 12.46 -17.55
N GLU A 141 -12.41 11.26 -17.82
CA GLU A 141 -12.98 10.01 -17.31
C GLU A 141 -11.87 9.19 -16.71
N ARG A 142 -11.99 8.86 -15.42
CA ARG A 142 -10.96 8.17 -14.64
C ARG A 142 -11.55 6.99 -13.90
N LEU A 143 -10.86 5.87 -13.94
CA LEU A 143 -11.25 4.63 -13.30
C LEU A 143 -10.32 4.35 -12.13
N ILE A 144 -10.87 4.26 -10.92
CA ILE A 144 -10.15 3.85 -9.73
C ILE A 144 -10.52 2.40 -9.42
N ILE A 145 -9.52 1.56 -9.28
CA ILE A 145 -9.70 0.15 -8.93
C ILE A 145 -8.91 -0.25 -7.71
N GLU A 146 -9.54 -1.07 -6.87
CA GLU A 146 -8.98 -1.65 -5.66
C GLU A 146 -8.23 -2.97 -5.94
N LYS A 147 -7.29 -3.30 -5.07
CA LYS A 147 -6.67 -4.62 -5.09
C LYS A 147 -7.68 -5.72 -4.72
N PRO A 148 -7.47 -6.97 -5.21
CA PRO A 148 -6.33 -7.43 -6.00
C PRO A 148 -6.49 -7.18 -7.50
N PHE A 149 -5.35 -6.91 -8.18
CA PHE A 149 -5.29 -6.79 -9.65
C PHE A 149 -4.93 -8.15 -10.24
N GLY A 150 -5.90 -9.04 -10.28
CA GLY A 150 -5.71 -10.46 -10.56
C GLY A 150 -5.19 -11.24 -9.33
N THR A 151 -5.06 -12.54 -9.50
CA THR A 151 -4.50 -13.50 -8.51
C THR A 151 -3.28 -14.24 -9.03
N SER A 152 -2.92 -13.97 -10.29
CA SER A 152 -1.77 -14.45 -11.04
C SER A 152 -1.52 -13.52 -12.23
N LEU A 153 -0.38 -13.66 -12.92
CA LEU A 153 -0.08 -12.93 -14.14
C LEU A 153 -1.18 -13.08 -15.19
N ALA A 154 -1.62 -14.31 -15.43
CA ALA A 154 -2.65 -14.59 -16.43
C ALA A 154 -3.98 -13.91 -16.14
N THR A 155 -4.43 -13.93 -14.88
CA THR A 155 -5.67 -13.26 -14.47
C THR A 155 -5.54 -11.73 -14.48
N ALA A 156 -4.37 -11.20 -14.13
CA ALA A 156 -4.07 -9.78 -14.20
C ALA A 156 -4.04 -9.27 -15.66
N GLU A 157 -3.42 -10.03 -16.58
CA GLU A 157 -3.41 -9.71 -18.01
C GLU A 157 -4.82 -9.74 -18.62
N ASN A 158 -5.64 -10.70 -18.21
CA ASN A 158 -7.02 -10.76 -18.68
C ASN A 158 -7.82 -9.54 -18.20
N LEU A 159 -7.74 -9.24 -16.91
CA LEU A 159 -8.40 -8.06 -16.34
C LEU A 159 -7.93 -6.78 -17.04
N ASN A 160 -6.62 -6.64 -17.25
CA ASN A 160 -6.08 -5.45 -17.94
C ASN A 160 -6.60 -5.33 -19.38
N LYS A 161 -6.70 -6.43 -20.10
CA LYS A 161 -7.30 -6.45 -21.47
C LYS A 161 -8.77 -6.02 -21.45
N GLU A 162 -9.55 -6.49 -20.49
CA GLU A 162 -10.96 -6.11 -20.34
C GLU A 162 -11.10 -4.60 -20.06
N LEU A 163 -10.31 -4.07 -19.12
CA LEU A 163 -10.34 -2.63 -18.80
C LEU A 163 -9.87 -1.76 -19.98
N ALA A 164 -8.86 -2.22 -20.72
CA ALA A 164 -8.30 -1.51 -21.86
C ALA A 164 -9.28 -1.39 -23.06
N THR A 165 -10.40 -2.11 -23.06
CA THR A 165 -11.46 -1.91 -24.05
C THR A 165 -12.18 -0.57 -23.87
N THR A 166 -12.18 -0.03 -22.66
CA THR A 166 -12.95 1.16 -22.27
C THR A 166 -12.06 2.33 -21.88
N PHE A 167 -10.99 2.07 -21.13
CA PHE A 167 -10.12 3.09 -20.55
C PHE A 167 -8.68 2.93 -21.06
N LYS A 168 -8.01 4.05 -21.35
CA LYS A 168 -6.57 4.07 -21.59
C LYS A 168 -5.82 3.90 -20.27
N GLU A 169 -4.56 3.53 -20.33
CA GLU A 169 -3.75 3.30 -19.13
C GLU A 169 -3.62 4.56 -18.26
N ASP A 170 -3.53 5.74 -18.85
CA ASP A 170 -3.48 7.03 -18.16
C ASP A 170 -4.81 7.43 -17.48
N GLN A 171 -5.90 6.71 -17.78
CA GLN A 171 -7.20 6.85 -17.13
C GLN A 171 -7.41 5.85 -15.99
N ILE A 172 -6.54 4.85 -15.81
CA ILE A 172 -6.69 3.78 -14.81
C ILE A 172 -5.78 4.03 -13.62
N TYR A 173 -6.38 4.20 -12.45
CA TYR A 173 -5.73 4.45 -11.17
C TYR A 173 -5.83 3.21 -10.28
N ARG A 174 -4.79 2.36 -10.31
CA ARG A 174 -4.71 1.14 -9.49
C ARG A 174 -4.20 1.50 -8.11
N ILE A 175 -5.05 1.38 -7.09
CA ILE A 175 -4.71 1.76 -5.73
C ILE A 175 -3.73 0.77 -5.10
N ASP A 176 -2.57 1.29 -4.72
CA ASP A 176 -1.78 0.79 -3.61
C ASP A 176 -1.82 1.81 -2.47
N HIS A 177 -2.61 1.55 -1.45
CA HIS A 177 -2.82 2.52 -0.37
C HIS A 177 -1.55 2.88 0.42
N TYR A 178 -0.47 2.08 0.31
CA TYR A 178 0.82 2.44 0.91
C TYR A 178 1.50 3.59 0.16
N LEU A 179 1.32 3.69 -1.16
CA LEU A 179 1.84 4.82 -1.95
C LEU A 179 1.16 6.16 -1.56
N GLY A 180 -0.06 6.11 -1.02
CA GLY A 180 -0.74 7.28 -0.47
C GLY A 180 -0.29 7.70 0.93
N LYS A 181 0.61 6.93 1.61
CA LYS A 181 1.09 7.27 2.94
C LYS A 181 2.17 8.33 2.88
N GLU A 182 2.07 9.32 3.77
CA GLU A 182 2.98 10.47 3.84
C GLU A 182 4.45 10.05 3.93
N MET A 183 4.78 9.08 4.79
CA MET A 183 6.16 8.63 4.96
C MET A 183 6.69 7.75 3.82
N VAL A 184 5.82 7.15 3.00
CA VAL A 184 6.24 6.48 1.76
C VAL A 184 6.60 7.53 0.72
N GLN A 185 5.80 8.59 0.58
CA GLN A 185 6.11 9.71 -0.30
C GLN A 185 7.35 10.48 0.16
N ASN A 186 7.57 10.56 1.47
CA ASN A 186 8.76 11.20 2.05
C ASN A 186 10.09 10.51 1.66
N ILE A 187 10.04 9.26 1.14
CA ILE A 187 11.23 8.60 0.55
C ILE A 187 11.83 9.46 -0.56
N PHE A 188 11.01 10.11 -1.40
CA PHE A 188 11.47 11.03 -2.44
C PHE A 188 12.25 12.22 -1.84
N ALA A 189 11.69 12.84 -0.80
CA ALA A 189 12.34 13.97 -0.14
C ALA A 189 13.65 13.55 0.54
N VAL A 190 13.65 12.44 1.27
CA VAL A 190 14.86 11.90 1.90
C VAL A 190 15.96 11.65 0.88
N ARG A 191 15.61 10.97 -0.23
CA ARG A 191 16.60 10.58 -1.24
C ARG A 191 17.06 11.74 -2.12
N PHE A 192 16.15 12.57 -2.61
CA PHE A 192 16.44 13.47 -3.74
C PHE A 192 16.53 14.94 -3.35
N ALA A 193 16.07 15.32 -2.17
CA ALA A 193 16.20 16.69 -1.66
C ALA A 193 17.39 16.88 -0.71
N ASN A 194 18.09 15.79 -0.33
CA ASN A 194 19.20 15.84 0.62
C ASN A 194 20.49 15.35 -0.02
N ILE A 195 21.43 16.28 -0.24
CA ILE A 195 22.72 16.02 -0.90
C ILE A 195 23.53 14.93 -0.18
N ILE A 196 23.42 14.83 1.15
CA ILE A 196 24.10 13.82 1.95
C ILE A 196 23.66 12.39 1.61
N PHE A 197 22.38 12.20 1.19
CA PHE A 197 21.90 10.88 0.82
C PHE A 197 22.07 10.58 -0.67
N GLU A 198 21.91 11.55 -1.55
CA GLU A 198 21.98 11.34 -3.01
C GLU A 198 23.28 10.62 -3.45
N HIS A 199 24.43 11.03 -2.89
CA HIS A 199 25.73 10.47 -3.25
C HIS A 199 26.04 9.12 -2.62
N ILE A 200 25.49 8.83 -1.43
CA ILE A 200 25.76 7.58 -0.72
C ILE A 200 24.67 6.53 -0.93
N TRP A 201 23.62 6.83 -1.71
CA TRP A 201 22.48 5.91 -1.94
C TRP A 201 22.78 4.93 -3.07
N ASN A 202 23.82 4.10 -2.87
CA ASN A 202 24.29 3.14 -3.87
C ASN A 202 25.13 2.01 -3.22
N ARG A 203 25.43 0.99 -4.01
CA ARG A 203 26.18 -0.21 -3.61
C ARG A 203 27.56 0.02 -3.01
N ASN A 204 28.17 1.19 -3.22
CA ASN A 204 29.51 1.48 -2.65
C ASN A 204 29.39 1.77 -1.15
N TYR A 205 28.24 2.26 -0.70
CA TYR A 205 28.02 2.71 0.69
C TYR A 205 26.91 1.93 1.40
N ILE A 206 25.85 1.45 0.68
CA ILE A 206 24.79 0.66 1.28
C ILE A 206 25.23 -0.81 1.33
N ASP A 207 25.08 -1.41 2.51
CA ASP A 207 25.30 -2.83 2.75
C ASP A 207 24.04 -3.63 2.44
N ASN A 208 22.93 -3.27 3.06
CA ASN A 208 21.63 -3.89 2.81
C ASN A 208 20.47 -2.93 3.09
N ILE A 209 19.30 -3.26 2.54
CA ILE A 209 18.04 -2.57 2.82
C ILE A 209 17.03 -3.59 3.34
N GLN A 210 16.33 -3.26 4.43
CA GLN A 210 15.32 -4.13 5.05
C GLN A 210 13.95 -3.45 5.02
N ILE A 211 12.95 -4.15 4.50
CA ILE A 211 11.57 -3.68 4.40
C ILE A 211 10.70 -4.60 5.26
N THR A 212 10.16 -4.09 6.36
CA THR A 212 9.31 -4.87 7.28
C THR A 212 7.90 -4.34 7.31
N PHE A 213 6.93 -5.23 7.08
CA PHE A 213 5.48 -4.99 7.25
C PHE A 213 4.97 -5.97 8.31
N ALA A 214 4.96 -5.57 9.57
CA ALA A 214 4.50 -6.39 10.68
C ALA A 214 3.06 -6.07 11.06
N GLU A 215 2.24 -7.12 11.23
CA GLU A 215 0.87 -7.02 11.72
C GLU A 215 0.71 -7.88 12.99
N ALA A 216 0.24 -7.25 14.09
CA ALA A 216 -0.07 -7.97 15.32
C ALA A 216 -1.43 -8.69 15.26
N ILE A 217 -2.30 -8.31 14.31
CA ILE A 217 -3.61 -8.96 14.09
C ILE A 217 -3.46 -10.25 13.30
N GLY A 218 -4.41 -11.18 13.49
CA GLY A 218 -4.55 -12.41 12.70
C GLY A 218 -5.36 -12.20 11.44
N VAL A 219 -5.91 -13.30 10.90
CA VAL A 219 -6.82 -13.26 9.75
C VAL A 219 -8.26 -12.99 10.17
N GLU A 220 -8.64 -13.36 11.39
CA GLU A 220 -9.94 -13.12 12.01
C GLU A 220 -11.10 -13.47 11.03
N ASP A 221 -12.11 -12.61 10.90
CA ASP A 221 -13.28 -12.85 10.02
C ASP A 221 -12.93 -12.94 8.52
N ARG A 222 -11.70 -12.58 8.12
CA ARG A 222 -11.23 -12.64 6.74
C ARG A 222 -10.49 -13.94 6.40
N GLY A 223 -10.56 -14.96 7.27
CA GLY A 223 -9.86 -16.24 7.08
C GLY A 223 -10.08 -16.83 5.69
N GLY A 224 -11.34 -16.97 5.26
CA GLY A 224 -11.67 -17.55 3.95
C GLY A 224 -11.08 -16.79 2.74
N TYR A 225 -10.99 -15.46 2.78
CA TYR A 225 -10.30 -14.69 1.74
C TYR A 225 -8.79 -14.91 1.82
N TYR A 226 -8.24 -14.85 3.02
CA TYR A 226 -6.79 -14.91 3.22
C TYR A 226 -6.22 -16.29 2.87
N ASP A 227 -6.98 -17.35 3.07
CA ASP A 227 -6.59 -18.73 2.78
C ASP A 227 -6.32 -18.97 1.28
N HIS A 228 -6.87 -18.13 0.41
CA HIS A 228 -6.61 -18.13 -1.03
C HIS A 228 -5.56 -17.11 -1.48
N SER A 229 -5.19 -16.16 -0.63
CA SER A 229 -4.25 -15.09 -0.96
C SER A 229 -2.85 -15.36 -0.40
N GLY A 230 -2.73 -15.55 0.91
CA GLY A 230 -1.47 -15.64 1.62
C GLY A 230 -0.70 -14.30 1.71
N ALA A 231 0.36 -14.29 2.49
CA ALA A 231 1.17 -13.10 2.73
C ALA A 231 1.91 -12.61 1.47
N LEU A 232 2.32 -13.53 0.61
CA LEU A 232 3.09 -13.20 -0.59
C LEU A 232 2.27 -12.38 -1.58
N LYS A 233 1.04 -12.82 -1.87
CA LYS A 233 0.14 -12.11 -2.80
C LYS A 233 -0.49 -10.88 -2.14
N ASP A 234 -0.83 -10.96 -0.84
CA ASP A 234 -1.50 -9.85 -0.16
C ASP A 234 -0.57 -8.66 0.07
N MET A 235 0.73 -8.88 0.34
CA MET A 235 1.65 -7.84 0.76
C MET A 235 2.86 -7.67 -0.16
N VAL A 236 3.43 -8.75 -0.69
CA VAL A 236 4.73 -8.67 -1.39
C VAL A 236 4.54 -8.25 -2.84
N GLN A 237 3.57 -8.85 -3.54
CA GLN A 237 3.26 -8.59 -4.94
C GLN A 237 2.99 -7.11 -5.23
N ASN A 238 2.52 -6.39 -4.23
CA ASN A 238 2.14 -4.98 -4.30
C ASN A 238 3.02 -4.12 -3.39
N HIS A 239 2.65 -3.94 -2.13
CA HIS A 239 3.24 -2.96 -1.21
C HIS A 239 4.76 -3.06 -1.05
N VAL A 240 5.30 -4.27 -0.85
CA VAL A 240 6.75 -4.47 -0.68
C VAL A 240 7.49 -4.09 -1.95
N LEU A 241 7.04 -4.57 -3.12
CA LEU A 241 7.68 -4.29 -4.40
C LEU A 241 7.53 -2.82 -4.80
N GLN A 242 6.39 -2.18 -4.48
CA GLN A 242 6.22 -0.75 -4.70
C GLN A 242 7.17 0.09 -3.84
N VAL A 243 7.31 -0.22 -2.54
CA VAL A 243 8.28 0.46 -1.67
C VAL A 243 9.71 0.21 -2.14
N LEU A 244 10.04 -1.04 -2.54
CA LEU A 244 11.34 -1.37 -3.12
C LEU A 244 11.63 -0.51 -4.35
N SER A 245 10.66 -0.33 -5.24
CA SER A 245 10.86 0.49 -6.45
C SER A 245 11.22 1.95 -6.11
N LEU A 246 10.57 2.54 -5.11
CA LEU A 246 10.89 3.89 -4.63
C LEU A 246 12.29 3.99 -4.00
N LEU A 247 12.73 2.92 -3.33
CA LEU A 247 14.06 2.87 -2.71
C LEU A 247 15.18 2.66 -3.74
N ALA A 248 14.88 1.94 -4.83
CA ALA A 248 15.89 1.52 -5.81
C ALA A 248 15.91 2.37 -7.09
N MET A 249 14.86 3.14 -7.38
CA MET A 249 14.83 3.96 -8.60
C MET A 249 15.96 4.99 -8.65
N ASP A 250 16.36 5.39 -9.85
CA ASP A 250 17.25 6.54 -10.03
C ASP A 250 16.48 7.85 -9.81
N LYS A 251 17.21 8.95 -9.67
CA LYS A 251 16.60 10.28 -9.55
C LYS A 251 15.88 10.62 -10.85
N PRO A 252 14.56 10.86 -10.81
CA PRO A 252 13.81 11.21 -12.02
C PRO A 252 14.24 12.58 -12.55
N ALA A 253 14.07 12.82 -13.84
CA ALA A 253 14.39 14.08 -14.49
C ALA A 253 13.55 15.25 -13.94
N SER A 254 12.30 14.98 -13.57
CA SER A 254 11.42 15.90 -12.88
C SER A 254 10.47 15.12 -11.95
N PHE A 255 9.74 15.84 -11.08
CA PHE A 255 8.71 15.23 -10.23
C PHE A 255 7.34 15.15 -10.94
N LYS A 256 7.36 14.90 -12.26
CA LYS A 256 6.16 14.58 -13.03
C LYS A 256 5.91 13.08 -13.04
N GLU A 257 4.64 12.71 -13.18
CA GLU A 257 4.24 11.30 -13.14
C GLU A 257 4.97 10.42 -14.15
N GLU A 258 5.16 10.90 -15.40
CA GLU A 258 5.84 10.14 -16.43
C GLU A 258 7.33 9.86 -16.11
N ASP A 259 8.04 10.85 -15.53
CA ASP A 259 9.45 10.70 -15.16
C ASP A 259 9.61 9.77 -13.96
N VAL A 260 8.78 9.92 -12.93
CA VAL A 260 8.77 9.03 -11.76
C VAL A 260 8.42 7.61 -12.15
N ARG A 261 7.38 7.44 -12.96
CA ARG A 261 6.94 6.14 -13.48
C ARG A 261 8.03 5.45 -14.29
N ALA A 262 8.69 6.18 -15.18
CA ALA A 262 9.78 5.62 -15.99
C ALA A 262 10.88 5.04 -15.12
N GLU A 263 11.29 5.73 -14.06
CA GLU A 263 12.33 5.23 -13.16
C GLU A 263 11.86 4.04 -12.31
N LYS A 264 10.61 4.03 -11.86
CA LYS A 264 10.03 2.86 -11.17
C LYS A 264 10.00 1.63 -12.08
N ILE A 265 9.53 1.78 -13.31
CA ILE A 265 9.48 0.67 -14.31
C ILE A 265 10.88 0.11 -14.54
N LYS A 266 11.92 0.94 -14.65
CA LYS A 266 13.31 0.46 -14.76
C LYS A 266 13.70 -0.46 -13.61
N VAL A 267 13.29 -0.15 -12.37
CA VAL A 267 13.56 -1.04 -11.23
C VAL A 267 12.95 -2.41 -11.45
N PHE A 268 11.68 -2.46 -11.84
CA PHE A 268 10.99 -3.74 -12.09
C PHE A 268 11.64 -4.53 -13.25
N GLN A 269 12.08 -3.85 -14.29
CA GLN A 269 12.78 -4.48 -15.42
C GLN A 269 14.16 -5.04 -15.05
N HIS A 270 14.79 -4.49 -14.01
CA HIS A 270 16.11 -4.90 -13.52
C HIS A 270 16.03 -5.73 -12.23
N LEU A 271 14.83 -6.16 -11.80
CA LEU A 271 14.72 -7.16 -10.76
C LEU A 271 15.44 -8.43 -11.23
N ARG A 272 16.44 -8.87 -10.43
CA ARG A 272 17.28 -10.03 -10.79
C ARG A 272 16.44 -11.26 -11.03
N HIS A 273 16.63 -11.88 -12.18
CA HIS A 273 16.06 -13.18 -12.46
C HIS A 273 16.84 -14.24 -11.66
N GLN A 274 16.34 -14.61 -10.51
CA GLN A 274 16.89 -15.70 -9.68
C GLN A 274 16.50 -17.05 -10.27
N SER A 275 17.42 -18.01 -10.24
CA SER A 275 17.13 -19.42 -10.56
C SER A 275 16.17 -20.02 -9.53
N ASP A 276 15.54 -21.16 -9.84
CA ASP A 276 14.64 -21.84 -8.90
C ASP A 276 15.36 -22.21 -7.59
N GLU A 277 16.62 -22.62 -7.65
CA GLU A 277 17.42 -22.94 -6.47
C GLU A 277 17.72 -21.68 -5.62
N GLU A 278 17.94 -20.53 -6.26
CA GLU A 278 18.08 -19.26 -5.56
C GLU A 278 16.75 -18.83 -4.94
N LEU A 279 15.63 -18.97 -5.66
CA LEU A 279 14.30 -18.66 -5.12
C LEU A 279 13.95 -19.55 -3.92
N LYS A 280 14.23 -20.85 -3.97
CA LYS A 280 14.02 -21.79 -2.85
C LYS A 280 14.84 -21.38 -1.62
N ARG A 281 16.05 -20.90 -1.80
CA ARG A 281 16.93 -20.46 -0.72
C ARG A 281 16.56 -19.09 -0.19
N ASN A 282 16.20 -18.17 -1.08
CA ASN A 282 16.04 -16.75 -0.78
C ASN A 282 14.62 -16.34 -0.40
N PHE A 283 13.63 -17.24 -0.49
CA PHE A 283 12.23 -16.94 -0.15
C PHE A 283 11.69 -17.95 0.86
N ILE A 284 11.36 -17.43 2.03
CA ILE A 284 10.89 -18.19 3.19
C ILE A 284 9.40 -17.96 3.38
N ARG A 285 8.64 -19.03 3.59
CA ARG A 285 7.23 -18.96 3.98
C ARG A 285 7.00 -19.52 5.36
N GLY A 286 6.04 -18.95 6.09
CA GLY A 286 5.72 -19.38 7.44
C GLY A 286 4.23 -19.28 7.75
N GLN A 287 3.78 -20.02 8.77
CA GLN A 287 2.42 -20.01 9.25
C GLN A 287 2.41 -19.90 10.77
N TYR A 288 1.59 -18.99 11.34
CA TYR A 288 1.57 -18.81 12.78
C TYR A 288 0.85 -19.96 13.48
N THR A 289 1.43 -20.36 14.61
CA THR A 289 0.83 -21.26 15.59
C THR A 289 0.30 -20.47 16.77
N ALA A 290 -0.38 -21.14 17.70
CA ALA A 290 -0.79 -20.51 18.95
C ALA A 290 0.41 -19.86 19.68
N GLY A 291 0.16 -18.77 20.36
CA GLY A 291 1.16 -17.99 21.10
C GLY A 291 0.53 -16.82 21.84
N SER A 292 1.37 -15.90 22.34
CA SER A 292 0.92 -14.78 23.14
C SER A 292 1.49 -13.44 22.66
N ILE A 293 0.68 -12.39 22.63
CA ILE A 293 1.09 -11.00 22.33
C ILE A 293 0.62 -10.12 23.49
N ASP A 294 1.52 -9.38 24.11
CA ASP A 294 1.23 -8.50 25.25
C ASP A 294 0.46 -9.21 26.38
N GLY A 295 0.76 -10.50 26.63
CA GLY A 295 0.11 -11.32 27.68
C GLY A 295 -1.28 -11.85 27.33
N LYS A 296 -1.75 -11.67 26.09
CA LYS A 296 -3.01 -12.24 25.60
C LYS A 296 -2.71 -13.40 24.65
N ASP A 297 -3.32 -14.56 24.93
CA ASP A 297 -3.18 -15.75 24.12
C ASP A 297 -4.00 -15.67 22.82
N TYR A 298 -3.45 -16.23 21.76
CA TYR A 298 -4.05 -16.31 20.43
C TYR A 298 -3.93 -17.73 19.88
N ILE A 299 -4.97 -18.14 19.15
CA ILE A 299 -4.99 -19.43 18.44
C ILE A 299 -4.06 -19.45 17.24
N GLY A 300 -3.73 -20.64 16.75
CA GLY A 300 -2.98 -20.84 15.52
C GLY A 300 -3.83 -20.59 14.27
N TYR A 301 -3.17 -20.41 13.13
CA TYR A 301 -3.83 -20.13 11.86
C TYR A 301 -4.85 -21.18 11.45
N LEU A 302 -4.52 -22.46 11.63
CA LEU A 302 -5.39 -23.59 11.28
C LEU A 302 -6.65 -23.66 12.16
N ASP A 303 -6.64 -23.00 13.30
CA ASP A 303 -7.78 -22.92 14.24
C ASP A 303 -8.64 -21.65 14.02
N GLU A 304 -8.22 -20.73 13.14
CA GLU A 304 -8.97 -19.51 12.81
C GLU A 304 -10.22 -19.84 11.99
N PRO A 305 -11.30 -19.03 12.11
CA PRO A 305 -12.54 -19.26 11.37
C PRO A 305 -12.35 -19.26 9.85
N ASN A 306 -13.05 -20.18 9.16
CA ASN A 306 -13.08 -20.29 7.69
C ASN A 306 -11.72 -20.62 7.04
N ILE A 307 -10.81 -21.24 7.77
CA ILE A 307 -9.57 -21.81 7.22
C ILE A 307 -9.82 -23.27 6.82
N ALA A 308 -9.32 -23.67 5.64
CA ALA A 308 -9.42 -25.04 5.17
C ALA A 308 -8.58 -26.00 6.05
N GLU A 309 -9.10 -27.20 6.29
CA GLU A 309 -8.37 -28.22 7.04
C GLU A 309 -7.03 -28.53 6.35
N GLY A 310 -5.93 -28.45 7.11
CA GLY A 310 -4.59 -28.69 6.61
C GLY A 310 -4.06 -27.64 5.62
N SER A 311 -4.62 -26.45 5.62
CA SER A 311 -4.17 -25.35 4.76
C SER A 311 -2.67 -25.14 4.82
N GLN A 312 -2.06 -24.98 3.65
CA GLN A 312 -0.64 -24.68 3.45
C GLN A 312 -0.39 -23.22 3.13
N THR A 313 -1.40 -22.37 3.32
CA THR A 313 -1.30 -20.92 3.05
C THR A 313 -0.37 -20.28 4.06
N GLU A 314 0.57 -19.51 3.56
CA GLU A 314 1.51 -18.78 4.40
C GLU A 314 0.89 -17.51 4.98
N THR A 315 1.13 -17.28 6.27
CA THR A 315 0.78 -16.05 6.99
C THR A 315 1.98 -15.15 7.23
N PHE A 316 3.14 -15.61 6.76
CA PHE A 316 4.42 -14.91 6.81
C PHE A 316 5.21 -15.21 5.54
N ALA A 317 5.79 -14.17 4.97
CA ALA A 317 6.74 -14.27 3.87
C ALA A 317 7.97 -13.40 4.16
N SER A 318 9.12 -13.92 3.84
CA SER A 318 10.41 -13.20 3.92
C SER A 318 11.28 -13.58 2.73
N GLY A 319 12.16 -12.70 2.30
CA GLY A 319 13.07 -13.02 1.22
C GLY A 319 14.07 -11.91 0.92
N ALA A 320 14.85 -12.14 -0.15
CA ALA A 320 15.84 -11.22 -0.67
C ALA A 320 15.59 -10.96 -2.16
N PHE A 321 15.31 -9.70 -2.49
CA PHE A 321 15.32 -9.20 -3.87
C PHE A 321 16.67 -8.55 -4.18
N PHE A 322 17.00 -8.54 -5.46
CA PHE A 322 18.17 -7.83 -5.99
C PHE A 322 17.76 -7.01 -7.20
N VAL A 323 18.36 -5.84 -7.36
CA VAL A 323 18.12 -4.95 -8.50
C VAL A 323 19.44 -4.79 -9.26
N ASP A 324 19.53 -5.36 -10.47
CA ASP A 324 20.75 -5.40 -11.27
C ASP A 324 21.00 -4.11 -12.07
N THR A 325 20.96 -2.97 -11.36
CA THR A 325 21.42 -1.68 -11.86
C THR A 325 22.85 -1.40 -11.38
N ASP A 326 23.53 -0.45 -12.02
CA ASP A 326 24.87 -0.04 -11.56
C ASP A 326 24.85 0.51 -10.13
N ARG A 327 23.73 1.09 -9.74
CA ARG A 327 23.51 1.65 -8.40
C ARG A 327 23.39 0.57 -7.32
N PHE A 328 22.69 -0.55 -7.58
CA PHE A 328 22.30 -1.50 -6.54
C PHE A 328 22.74 -2.95 -6.78
N ARG A 329 23.49 -3.23 -7.85
CA ARG A 329 23.98 -4.60 -8.10
C ARG A 329 24.62 -5.18 -6.84
N ASP A 330 24.14 -6.39 -6.46
CA ASP A 330 24.57 -7.18 -5.30
C ASP A 330 24.23 -6.60 -3.92
N VAL A 331 23.46 -5.50 -3.83
CA VAL A 331 22.87 -5.05 -2.58
C VAL A 331 21.57 -5.84 -2.35
N PRO A 332 21.46 -6.60 -1.24
CA PRO A 332 20.24 -7.30 -0.93
C PRO A 332 19.16 -6.35 -0.39
N PHE A 333 17.96 -6.45 -0.94
CA PHE A 333 16.74 -5.86 -0.42
C PHE A 333 15.98 -6.96 0.30
N PHE A 334 16.19 -7.08 1.60
CA PHE A 334 15.46 -8.03 2.44
C PHE A 334 14.06 -7.51 2.71
N PHE A 335 13.10 -8.39 2.70
CA PHE A 335 11.76 -8.08 3.18
C PHE A 335 11.26 -9.14 4.15
N ARG A 336 10.36 -8.73 5.03
CA ARG A 336 9.49 -9.63 5.80
C ARG A 336 8.13 -9.00 6.00
N THR A 337 7.11 -9.83 5.93
CA THR A 337 5.74 -9.47 6.26
C THR A 337 5.06 -10.65 6.93
N GLY A 338 4.14 -10.39 7.84
CA GLY A 338 3.42 -11.47 8.49
C GLY A 338 2.36 -10.99 9.48
N LYS A 339 1.45 -11.92 9.81
CA LYS A 339 0.39 -11.73 10.80
C LYS A 339 0.79 -12.32 12.15
N ARG A 340 0.10 -11.89 13.23
CA ARG A 340 0.42 -12.30 14.61
C ARG A 340 1.90 -12.10 14.97
N LEU A 341 2.56 -11.10 14.38
CA LEU A 341 3.89 -10.70 14.79
C LEU A 341 3.84 -9.94 16.12
N THR A 342 5.00 -9.71 16.72
CA THR A 342 5.14 -9.10 18.07
C THR A 342 4.40 -7.76 18.20
N GLU A 343 4.42 -6.94 17.16
CA GLU A 343 3.76 -5.64 17.14
C GLU A 343 3.35 -5.24 15.72
N LYS A 344 2.44 -4.27 15.59
CA LYS A 344 2.14 -3.63 14.31
C LYS A 344 3.23 -2.61 13.99
N GLY A 345 3.83 -2.71 12.80
CA GLY A 345 4.79 -1.71 12.34
C GLY A 345 5.20 -1.89 10.90
N THR A 346 5.33 -0.78 10.19
CA THR A 346 5.93 -0.76 8.85
C THR A 346 7.16 0.13 8.89
N ARG A 347 8.32 -0.45 8.54
CA ARG A 347 9.61 0.25 8.62
C ARG A 347 10.49 -0.14 7.45
N ILE A 348 11.33 0.80 7.06
CA ILE A 348 12.41 0.60 6.10
C ILE A 348 13.70 0.93 6.83
N THR A 349 14.66 0.01 6.80
CA THR A 349 15.98 0.20 7.42
C THR A 349 17.05 0.09 6.36
N ILE A 350 17.85 1.12 6.20
CA ILE A 350 19.00 1.17 5.31
C ILE A 350 20.24 1.07 6.19
N THR A 351 21.02 0.00 6.01
CA THR A 351 22.28 -0.21 6.69
C THR A 351 23.41 0.18 5.74
N PHE A 352 24.24 1.11 6.20
CA PHE A 352 25.44 1.51 5.46
C PHE A 352 26.62 0.62 5.83
N LYS A 353 27.58 0.50 4.93
CA LYS A 353 28.83 -0.23 5.18
C LYS A 353 29.61 0.41 6.33
N HIS A 354 30.37 -0.42 7.03
CA HIS A 354 31.25 0.07 8.09
C HIS A 354 32.32 1.01 7.54
N ALA A 355 32.65 2.05 8.29
CA ALA A 355 33.81 2.88 8.03
C ALA A 355 35.10 2.09 8.29
N GLU A 356 36.18 2.46 7.61
CA GLU A 356 37.50 1.91 7.91
C GLU A 356 37.90 2.23 9.36
N ASP A 357 38.42 1.23 10.07
CA ASP A 357 38.84 1.39 11.45
C ASP A 357 40.21 2.09 11.50
N ILE A 358 40.18 3.38 11.80
CA ILE A 358 41.38 4.19 12.03
C ILE A 358 41.62 4.47 13.54
N PHE A 359 40.68 4.01 14.40
CA PHE A 359 40.69 4.32 15.82
C PHE A 359 41.17 3.14 16.69
N GLY A 360 41.47 1.97 16.08
CA GLY A 360 41.79 0.73 16.78
C GLY A 360 40.61 0.14 17.56
N GLN A 361 39.40 0.48 17.18
CA GLN A 361 38.13 -0.05 17.72
C GLN A 361 37.06 -0.04 16.65
N PRO A 362 36.22 -1.07 16.57
CA PRO A 362 35.16 -1.14 15.56
C PRO A 362 34.13 -0.01 15.72
N SER A 363 33.73 0.60 14.61
CA SER A 363 32.58 1.51 14.57
C SER A 363 31.32 0.73 14.29
N GLU A 364 30.18 1.18 14.84
CA GLU A 364 28.89 0.68 14.44
C GLU A 364 28.54 1.12 13.01
N ALA A 365 27.81 0.27 12.28
CA ALA A 365 27.28 0.68 10.99
C ALA A 365 26.34 1.87 11.14
N ASN A 366 26.40 2.82 10.22
CA ASN A 366 25.38 3.87 10.18
C ASN A 366 24.06 3.29 9.68
N ILE A 367 22.95 3.70 10.29
CA ILE A 367 21.62 3.15 10.00
C ILE A 367 20.63 4.29 9.84
N LEU A 368 19.95 4.31 8.70
CA LEU A 368 18.77 5.16 8.50
C LEU A 368 17.52 4.29 8.58
N THR A 369 16.64 4.55 9.55
CA THR A 369 15.32 3.90 9.65
C THR A 369 14.23 4.90 9.31
N ILE A 370 13.37 4.55 8.34
CA ILE A 370 12.15 5.29 7.98
C ILE A 370 10.97 4.54 8.59
N TYR A 371 10.25 5.21 9.48
CA TYR A 371 9.05 4.69 10.15
C TYR A 371 7.83 5.14 9.35
N ILE A 372 7.07 4.18 8.81
CA ILE A 372 5.88 4.44 8.00
C ILE A 372 4.61 4.47 8.86
N GLN A 373 4.48 3.50 9.77
CA GLN A 373 3.36 3.36 10.71
C GLN A 373 3.70 2.40 11.86
N PRO A 374 3.06 2.51 13.04
CA PRO A 374 2.12 3.54 13.47
C PRO A 374 2.80 4.88 13.75
N THR A 375 4.10 4.86 13.99
CA THR A 375 4.92 6.07 14.15
C THR A 375 5.40 6.54 12.79
N GLU A 376 5.34 7.83 12.54
CA GLU A 376 5.79 8.45 11.29
C GLU A 376 7.06 9.28 11.54
N GLY A 377 8.11 9.08 10.73
CA GLY A 377 9.36 9.81 10.86
C GLY A 377 10.58 9.03 10.36
N PHE A 378 11.75 9.49 10.73
CA PHE A 378 13.00 8.76 10.47
C PHE A 378 13.99 8.96 11.61
N MET A 379 14.90 7.99 11.72
CA MET A 379 16.00 7.98 12.68
C MET A 379 17.29 7.69 11.93
N LEU A 380 18.30 8.52 12.16
CA LEU A 380 19.66 8.29 11.70
C LEU A 380 20.55 7.95 12.90
N SER A 381 21.18 6.78 12.88
CA SER A 381 22.20 6.37 13.85
C SER A 381 23.58 6.60 13.24
N ILE A 382 24.42 7.34 13.94
CA ILE A 382 25.79 7.66 13.57
C ILE A 382 26.73 7.42 14.76
N ASN A 383 28.03 7.34 14.51
CA ASN A 383 29.01 7.24 15.57
C ASN A 383 29.43 8.62 16.06
N GLY A 384 29.45 8.81 17.38
CA GLY A 384 29.99 9.98 18.07
C GLY A 384 31.12 9.57 18.97
N LYS A 385 31.91 10.56 19.49
CA LYS A 385 32.85 10.30 20.54
C LYS A 385 32.13 10.24 21.89
N GLU A 386 32.42 9.23 22.69
CA GLU A 386 31.95 9.17 24.07
C GLU A 386 32.49 10.34 24.90
N VAL A 387 31.69 10.86 25.82
CA VAL A 387 32.11 11.93 26.74
C VAL A 387 33.12 11.34 27.77
N GLY A 388 34.30 11.88 27.78
CA GLY A 388 35.36 11.42 28.70
C GLY A 388 36.76 11.70 28.18
N SER A 389 37.76 11.31 28.95
CA SER A 389 39.20 11.55 28.64
C SER A 389 39.76 10.58 27.60
N HIS A 390 39.15 9.40 27.43
CA HIS A 390 39.58 8.42 26.44
C HIS A 390 38.76 8.62 25.13
N PHE A 391 39.40 8.29 24.01
CA PHE A 391 38.71 8.31 22.73
C PHE A 391 38.00 6.95 22.55
N ALA A 392 36.70 6.94 22.79
CA ALA A 392 35.83 5.79 22.54
C ALA A 392 34.63 6.22 21.65
N LEU A 393 34.18 5.31 20.78
CA LEU A 393 33.05 5.55 19.93
C LEU A 393 31.76 5.11 20.63
N THR A 394 30.68 5.87 20.43
CA THR A 394 29.33 5.54 20.91
C THR A 394 28.28 5.91 19.88
N PRO A 395 27.21 5.08 19.69
CA PRO A 395 26.13 5.43 18.78
C PRO A 395 25.36 6.67 19.25
N ALA A 396 25.18 7.63 18.35
CA ALA A 396 24.31 8.79 18.52
C ALA A 396 23.11 8.70 17.59
N LYS A 397 21.90 8.99 18.09
CA LYS A 397 20.64 8.85 17.33
C LYS A 397 20.01 10.22 17.10
N LEU A 398 19.82 10.57 15.83
CA LEU A 398 19.10 11.76 15.37
C LEU A 398 17.69 11.32 14.97
N ASN A 399 16.67 11.85 15.64
CA ASN A 399 15.28 11.47 15.43
C ASN A 399 14.48 12.63 14.89
N PHE A 400 13.75 12.41 13.79
CA PHE A 400 12.68 13.25 13.31
C PHE A 400 11.35 12.50 13.47
N ARG A 401 10.32 13.21 13.96
CA ARG A 401 8.95 12.67 14.08
C ARG A 401 7.99 13.62 13.40
N HIS A 402 7.30 13.10 12.39
CA HIS A 402 6.38 13.89 11.56
C HIS A 402 5.23 14.45 12.41
N ASN A 403 4.62 13.62 13.24
CA ASN A 403 3.48 14.02 14.09
C ASN A 403 3.84 15.00 15.22
N ALA A 404 5.14 15.16 15.56
CA ALA A 404 5.58 16.11 16.60
C ALA A 404 5.66 17.55 16.07
N THR A 405 5.77 17.72 14.76
CA THR A 405 5.94 19.04 14.10
C THR A 405 4.68 19.51 13.35
N ALA A 406 3.82 18.57 12.94
CA ALA A 406 2.57 18.89 12.27
C ALA A 406 1.48 19.25 13.30
N LEU A 407 0.82 20.40 13.10
CA LEU A 407 -0.34 20.84 13.89
C LEU A 407 -1.62 20.03 13.61
N GLY A 408 -1.50 18.89 12.94
CA GLY A 408 -2.59 18.00 12.59
C GLY A 408 -2.10 16.60 12.23
N ASN A 409 -3.01 15.65 12.15
CA ASN A 409 -2.71 14.30 11.68
C ASN A 409 -2.35 14.34 10.18
N SER A 410 -1.43 13.48 9.76
CA SER A 410 -1.17 13.24 8.33
C SER A 410 -2.47 12.91 7.60
N PRO A 411 -2.65 13.38 6.34
CA PRO A 411 -3.78 12.98 5.53
C PRO A 411 -3.93 11.45 5.46
N GLU A 412 -5.17 10.98 5.50
CA GLU A 412 -5.43 9.56 5.27
C GLU A 412 -5.04 9.20 3.83
N ALA A 413 -4.49 8.01 3.61
CA ALA A 413 -4.01 7.59 2.30
C ALA A 413 -5.07 7.74 1.19
N TYR A 414 -6.34 7.40 1.48
CA TYR A 414 -7.42 7.56 0.50
C TYR A 414 -7.76 9.02 0.19
N GLU A 415 -7.64 9.94 1.16
CA GLU A 415 -7.80 11.37 0.94
C GLU A 415 -6.79 11.87 -0.09
N LYS A 416 -5.51 11.52 0.11
CA LYS A 416 -4.43 11.88 -0.81
C LYS A 416 -4.65 11.27 -2.20
N LEU A 417 -5.01 9.98 -2.28
CA LEU A 417 -5.25 9.31 -3.55
C LEU A 417 -6.43 9.93 -4.32
N PHE A 418 -7.54 10.27 -3.66
CA PHE A 418 -8.63 11.00 -4.31
C PHE A 418 -8.20 12.39 -4.81
N PHE A 419 -7.39 13.10 -4.01
CA PHE A 419 -6.84 14.39 -4.43
C PHE A 419 -5.98 14.25 -5.69
N ASP A 420 -5.11 13.23 -5.74
CA ASP A 420 -4.27 12.94 -6.91
C ASP A 420 -5.13 12.61 -8.14
N VAL A 421 -6.14 11.74 -7.99
CA VAL A 421 -7.07 11.41 -9.09
C VAL A 421 -7.83 12.66 -9.57
N LEU A 422 -8.26 13.56 -8.67
CA LEU A 422 -8.93 14.81 -9.07
C LEU A 422 -8.02 15.70 -9.94
N ASN A 423 -6.72 15.69 -9.67
CA ASN A 423 -5.74 16.48 -10.42
C ASN A 423 -5.17 15.76 -11.65
N GLY A 424 -5.49 14.48 -11.85
CA GLY A 424 -4.93 13.66 -12.93
C GLY A 424 -3.50 13.19 -12.67
N ASP A 425 -3.06 13.21 -11.41
CA ASP A 425 -1.73 12.78 -11.01
C ASP A 425 -1.75 11.28 -10.67
N SER A 426 -1.06 10.46 -11.45
CA SER A 426 -0.96 9.01 -11.25
C SER A 426 0.34 8.58 -10.57
N THR A 427 1.17 9.51 -10.07
CA THR A 427 2.46 9.24 -9.43
C THR A 427 2.37 8.20 -8.31
N ASN A 428 1.28 8.25 -7.51
CA ASN A 428 1.06 7.39 -6.35
C ASN A 428 0.17 6.17 -6.66
N PHE A 429 0.10 5.76 -7.93
CA PHE A 429 -0.67 4.59 -8.37
C PHE A 429 0.24 3.60 -9.10
N SER A 430 -0.18 2.33 -9.10
CA SER A 430 0.56 1.28 -9.78
C SER A 430 0.25 1.29 -11.28
N HIS A 431 1.28 1.34 -12.11
CA HIS A 431 1.15 1.23 -13.56
C HIS A 431 1.09 -0.24 -13.99
N TRP A 432 0.46 -0.52 -15.15
CA TRP A 432 0.31 -1.89 -15.64
C TRP A 432 1.65 -2.63 -15.78
N GLU A 433 2.69 -1.97 -16.28
CA GLU A 433 4.00 -2.60 -16.44
C GLU A 433 4.60 -3.04 -15.09
N GLU A 434 4.36 -2.29 -14.03
CA GLU A 434 4.80 -2.65 -12.67
C GLU A 434 4.01 -3.88 -12.15
N VAL A 435 2.69 -3.88 -12.35
CA VAL A 435 1.80 -4.99 -11.96
C VAL A 435 2.18 -6.27 -12.71
N LYS A 436 2.43 -6.17 -14.02
CA LYS A 436 2.84 -7.29 -14.86
C LYS A 436 4.18 -7.88 -14.41
N ALA A 437 5.19 -7.03 -14.20
CA ALA A 437 6.51 -7.48 -13.78
C ALA A 437 6.48 -8.11 -12.38
N SER A 438 5.73 -7.52 -11.45
CA SER A 438 5.58 -8.08 -10.10
C SER A 438 4.90 -9.45 -10.12
N TRP A 439 3.82 -9.64 -10.87
CA TRP A 439 3.17 -10.95 -11.00
C TRP A 439 4.06 -11.99 -11.65
N SER A 440 4.82 -11.63 -12.69
CA SER A 440 5.76 -12.54 -13.34
C SER A 440 6.78 -13.16 -12.36
N LEU A 441 7.26 -12.34 -11.39
CA LEU A 441 8.17 -12.83 -10.35
C LEU A 441 7.42 -13.65 -9.29
N ILE A 442 6.29 -13.13 -8.80
CA ILE A 442 5.54 -13.75 -7.70
C ILE A 442 4.96 -15.11 -8.11
N ASP A 443 4.46 -15.26 -9.33
CA ASP A 443 3.91 -16.53 -9.82
C ASP A 443 4.95 -17.67 -9.79
N ARG A 444 6.22 -17.37 -10.12
CA ARG A 444 7.31 -18.36 -10.01
C ARG A 444 7.55 -18.81 -8.56
N ILE A 445 7.51 -17.87 -7.60
CA ILE A 445 7.67 -18.21 -6.19
C ILE A 445 6.46 -19.02 -5.71
N VAL A 446 5.24 -18.62 -6.09
CA VAL A 446 4.01 -19.34 -5.76
C VAL A 446 4.05 -20.77 -6.32
N GLU A 447 4.51 -20.97 -7.56
CA GLU A 447 4.63 -22.29 -8.17
C GLU A 447 5.56 -23.19 -7.35
N LEU A 448 6.74 -22.70 -6.95
CA LEU A 448 7.67 -23.45 -6.11
C LEU A 448 7.07 -23.79 -4.73
N TRP A 449 6.29 -22.91 -4.15
CA TRP A 449 5.63 -23.12 -2.87
C TRP A 449 4.47 -24.11 -2.97
N THR A 450 3.65 -23.99 -4.01
CA THR A 450 2.51 -24.90 -4.25
C THR A 450 2.97 -26.32 -4.56
N ASN A 451 4.08 -26.46 -5.28
CA ASN A 451 4.68 -27.76 -5.59
C ASN A 451 5.49 -28.33 -4.42
N HIS A 452 5.36 -27.78 -3.20
CA HIS A 452 6.03 -28.23 -1.98
C HIS A 452 7.56 -28.29 -2.09
N GLN A 453 8.16 -27.48 -2.96
CA GLN A 453 9.61 -27.41 -3.12
C GLN A 453 10.31 -26.51 -2.09
N VAL A 454 9.51 -25.73 -1.33
CA VAL A 454 9.97 -24.90 -0.21
C VAL A 454 9.18 -25.28 1.04
N PRO A 455 9.83 -25.55 2.19
CA PRO A 455 9.13 -25.92 3.41
C PRO A 455 8.23 -24.78 3.92
N LEU A 456 7.08 -25.13 4.49
CA LEU A 456 6.27 -24.22 5.28
C LEU A 456 6.75 -24.28 6.73
N HIS A 457 7.40 -23.21 7.17
CA HIS A 457 7.87 -23.09 8.55
C HIS A 457 6.74 -22.65 9.48
N THR A 458 6.82 -22.98 10.76
CA THR A 458 5.91 -22.46 11.77
C THR A 458 6.59 -21.38 12.64
N TYR A 459 5.80 -20.46 13.19
CA TYR A 459 6.25 -19.50 14.18
C TYR A 459 5.14 -19.24 15.21
N PRO A 460 5.44 -19.15 16.52
CA PRO A 460 4.45 -18.79 17.52
C PRO A 460 3.94 -17.36 17.33
N ALA A 461 2.64 -17.14 17.52
CA ALA A 461 2.08 -15.79 17.63
C ALA A 461 2.85 -14.98 18.67
N GLY A 462 3.18 -13.71 18.38
CA GLY A 462 4.00 -12.84 19.22
C GLY A 462 5.49 -12.91 18.96
N THR A 463 5.94 -13.62 17.92
CA THR A 463 7.33 -13.61 17.45
C THR A 463 7.48 -12.80 16.16
N MET A 464 8.70 -12.53 15.73
CA MET A 464 8.97 -11.79 14.48
C MET A 464 9.16 -12.70 13.27
N GLY A 465 8.53 -13.89 13.28
CA GLY A 465 8.55 -14.86 12.20
C GLY A 465 9.39 -16.10 12.52
N PRO A 466 9.47 -17.06 11.57
CA PRO A 466 10.18 -18.33 11.74
C PRO A 466 11.70 -18.13 11.75
N GLN A 467 12.42 -19.01 12.45
CA GLN A 467 13.90 -18.99 12.55
C GLN A 467 14.58 -18.95 11.17
N ALA A 468 14.02 -19.64 10.18
CA ALA A 468 14.55 -19.66 8.81
C ALA A 468 14.67 -18.25 8.20
N ALA A 469 13.79 -17.30 8.58
CA ALA A 469 13.89 -15.91 8.11
C ALA A 469 15.08 -15.15 8.73
N PHE A 470 15.51 -15.52 9.93
CA PHE A 470 16.73 -14.98 10.55
C PHE A 470 17.98 -15.63 9.97
N ASP A 471 17.91 -16.94 9.72
CA ASP A 471 19.03 -17.70 9.13
C ASP A 471 19.30 -17.24 7.69
N LEU A 472 18.27 -16.81 6.95
CA LEU A 472 18.42 -16.21 5.63
C LEU A 472 19.35 -14.98 5.71
N LEU A 473 19.08 -14.00 6.58
CA LEU A 473 19.91 -12.80 6.67
C LEU A 473 21.33 -13.15 7.12
N LYS A 474 21.47 -14.07 8.08
CA LYS A 474 22.79 -14.54 8.54
C LYS A 474 23.62 -15.15 7.42
N SER A 475 22.99 -15.82 6.44
CA SER A 475 23.69 -16.37 5.27
C SER A 475 24.32 -15.28 4.37
N TYR A 476 23.86 -14.04 4.50
CA TYR A 476 24.40 -12.85 3.84
C TYR A 476 25.29 -12.00 4.78
N GLY A 477 25.57 -12.49 6.00
CA GLY A 477 26.32 -11.72 7.02
C GLY A 477 25.52 -10.58 7.65
N CYS A 478 24.20 -10.59 7.52
CA CYS A 478 23.29 -9.55 7.98
C CYS A 478 22.40 -10.04 9.15
N GLU A 479 21.81 -9.09 9.86
CA GLU A 479 20.81 -9.37 10.89
C GLU A 479 19.61 -8.45 10.74
N TRP A 480 18.42 -8.90 11.21
CA TRP A 480 17.24 -8.05 11.23
C TRP A 480 17.38 -6.93 12.25
N ILE A 481 17.26 -5.70 11.78
CA ILE A 481 17.26 -4.53 12.65
C ILE A 481 15.79 -4.17 12.95
N TRP A 482 15.41 -4.45 14.20
CA TRP A 482 14.08 -4.14 14.69
C TRP A 482 14.17 -3.63 16.12
N THR A 483 13.87 -2.34 16.30
CA THR A 483 13.75 -1.77 17.65
C THR A 483 12.26 -1.67 17.97
N PRO A 484 11.76 -2.40 18.97
CA PRO A 484 10.37 -2.27 19.41
C PRO A 484 9.99 -0.83 19.74
N ASP A 485 8.75 -0.43 19.50
CA ASP A 485 8.25 0.90 19.85
C ASP A 485 7.94 1.06 21.35
N VAL A 486 8.57 0.26 22.22
CA VAL A 486 8.46 0.30 23.69
C VAL A 486 8.68 1.71 24.22
N TRP A 487 9.66 2.43 23.67
CA TRP A 487 9.96 3.81 24.06
C TRP A 487 8.78 4.78 23.87
N TYR A 488 7.92 4.54 22.89
CA TYR A 488 6.74 5.34 22.59
C TYR A 488 5.55 4.92 23.45
N ARG A 489 5.41 3.60 23.72
CA ARG A 489 4.36 3.05 24.61
C ARG A 489 4.54 3.54 26.03
N GLU A 490 5.77 3.50 26.57
CA GLU A 490 6.09 3.96 27.92
C GLU A 490 5.86 5.46 28.14
N ARG A 491 5.85 6.25 27.07
CA ARG A 491 5.63 7.71 27.12
C ARG A 491 4.22 8.12 26.67
N GLY A 492 3.32 7.17 26.44
CA GLY A 492 1.96 7.43 26.02
C GLY A 492 1.84 8.06 24.63
N LEU A 493 2.89 7.99 23.81
CA LEU A 493 2.94 8.56 22.46
C LEU A 493 2.39 7.61 21.39
N LEU A 494 2.10 6.36 21.75
CA LEU A 494 1.33 5.39 20.98
C LEU A 494 0.17 4.92 21.86
N LYS A 495 -1.06 5.07 21.35
CA LYS A 495 -2.28 4.47 21.90
C LYS A 495 -2.48 3.06 21.35
#